data_01e39db95a4f4905b2a463dfa0536bc3
#
_entry.id   01e39db95a4f4905b2a463dfa0536bc3
#
_cell.length_a   1.000
_cell.length_b   1.000
_cell.length_c   1.000
_cell.angle_alpha   90.00
_cell.angle_beta   90.00
_cell.angle_gamma   90.00
#
_symmetry.space_group_name_H-M   'P 1'
#
loop_
_entity.id
_entity.type
_entity.pdbx_description
1 polymer ?
#
loop_
_entity_poly.entity_id
_entity_poly.type
_entity_poly.pdbx_seq_one_letter_code
_entity_poly.pdbx_strand_id
1 'polypeptide(L)'
;MTAAVGSDILDNLDEFKAEVRAWLEANCPESQRQPITPQEQFWGGRRGTFPSEDAREWYQRMRDKGWLVPEWPTEYGGGGLSGLHGKIIKDEMKRINARTPLYGLGIWMLGPALLEFGNEQQKQKHLRAIVNAETRWAQGYSEPGAGSDLASLQCKAEDHGDHFLVNGSKIWTTNADKCDWIFCLVRTDPAVKKQEGISFLLIDMDDPGITTTPIPLISGESEFCQTFFDNVKVPKENLVGELNRGWSVAKTLLAHERKLMAELGSDSPRKIVAPNEAAHKYLEFEDGRIADANLRLQLVDYNMQMHAIALTHFRTFEEKTSGQQSAAPLVMKYLGTEAEITKSELLLAIMGSRGLGWEGDGFTPEELDTLRLWAMSKAMTIAGGTSEVQLNLIARSVLELPQNRGNS
;
A
#
# COMPACT_ATOMS: atom_id res chain seq x y z
N MET A 1 -23.09 19.32 -29.77
CA MET A 1 -22.73 17.87 -29.71
C MET A 1 -22.00 17.47 -28.42
N THR A 2 -21.28 18.33 -27.75
CA THR A 2 -20.52 18.02 -26.51
C THR A 2 -21.38 17.85 -25.24
N ALA A 3 -22.56 18.46 -25.16
CA ALA A 3 -23.41 18.34 -23.96
C ALA A 3 -24.21 17.03 -23.87
N ALA A 4 -24.61 16.45 -25.02
CA ALA A 4 -25.38 15.17 -25.04
C ALA A 4 -24.51 13.96 -24.70
N VAL A 5 -23.23 13.95 -25.13
CA VAL A 5 -22.28 12.86 -24.82
C VAL A 5 -21.92 12.84 -23.32
N GLY A 6 -21.93 14.00 -22.66
CA GLY A 6 -21.68 14.10 -21.22
C GLY A 6 -22.83 13.56 -20.38
N SER A 7 -24.10 13.76 -20.78
CA SER A 7 -25.27 13.22 -20.09
C SER A 7 -25.34 11.70 -20.16
N ASP A 8 -25.13 11.12 -21.35
CA ASP A 8 -25.19 9.67 -21.55
C ASP A 8 -24.12 8.90 -20.75
N ILE A 9 -22.94 9.49 -20.55
CA ILE A 9 -21.88 8.89 -19.72
C ILE A 9 -22.23 8.98 -18.23
N LEU A 10 -22.80 10.09 -17.78
CA LEU A 10 -23.20 10.28 -16.38
C LEU A 10 -24.38 9.39 -16.02
N ASP A 11 -25.38 9.30 -16.89
CA ASP A 11 -26.56 8.42 -16.72
C ASP A 11 -26.13 6.94 -16.64
N ASN A 12 -25.14 6.51 -17.44
CA ASN A 12 -24.58 5.17 -17.40
C ASN A 12 -23.82 4.89 -16.08
N LEU A 13 -23.10 5.87 -15.53
CA LEU A 13 -22.39 5.69 -14.26
C LEU A 13 -23.34 5.65 -13.06
N ASP A 14 -24.45 6.41 -13.07
CA ASP A 14 -25.47 6.36 -12.02
C ASP A 14 -26.23 5.04 -12.03
N GLU A 15 -26.54 4.51 -13.21
CA GLU A 15 -27.14 3.17 -13.37
C GLU A 15 -26.19 2.09 -12.85
N PHE A 16 -24.92 2.13 -13.24
CA PHE A 16 -23.89 1.22 -12.73
C PHE A 16 -23.74 1.31 -11.20
N LYS A 17 -23.75 2.51 -10.65
CA LYS A 17 -23.71 2.72 -9.20
C LYS A 17 -24.89 2.08 -8.48
N ALA A 18 -26.09 2.20 -9.05
CA ALA A 18 -27.30 1.56 -8.50
C ALA A 18 -27.19 0.02 -8.56
N GLU A 19 -26.68 -0.54 -9.68
CA GLU A 19 -26.41 -1.97 -9.82
C GLU A 19 -25.41 -2.46 -8.77
N VAL A 20 -24.25 -1.78 -8.64
CA VAL A 20 -23.21 -2.13 -7.67
C VAL A 20 -23.78 -2.13 -6.25
N ARG A 21 -24.55 -1.09 -5.90
CA ARG A 21 -25.18 -0.96 -4.58
C ARG A 21 -26.10 -2.14 -4.30
N ALA A 22 -27.04 -2.42 -5.19
CA ALA A 22 -28.00 -3.53 -5.04
C ALA A 22 -27.29 -4.87 -4.93
N TRP A 23 -26.26 -5.08 -5.74
CA TRP A 23 -25.49 -6.32 -5.73
C TRP A 23 -24.71 -6.50 -4.42
N LEU A 24 -24.01 -5.46 -3.95
CA LEU A 24 -23.24 -5.50 -2.70
C LEU A 24 -24.17 -5.75 -1.49
N GLU A 25 -25.32 -5.09 -1.44
CA GLU A 25 -26.29 -5.28 -0.36
C GLU A 25 -26.85 -6.71 -0.33
N ALA A 26 -27.06 -7.32 -1.49
CA ALA A 26 -27.57 -8.69 -1.61
C ALA A 26 -26.50 -9.77 -1.38
N ASN A 27 -25.22 -9.49 -1.68
CA ASN A 27 -24.18 -10.51 -1.77
C ASN A 27 -23.08 -10.42 -0.72
N CYS A 28 -22.87 -9.26 -0.07
CA CYS A 28 -21.88 -9.15 0.99
C CYS A 28 -22.44 -9.71 2.30
N PRO A 29 -21.87 -10.77 2.89
CA PRO A 29 -22.31 -11.31 4.18
C PRO A 29 -22.24 -10.24 5.29
N GLU A 30 -23.13 -10.30 6.26
CA GLU A 30 -23.19 -9.30 7.33
C GLU A 30 -21.90 -9.27 8.18
N SER A 31 -21.29 -10.43 8.43
CA SER A 31 -20.00 -10.55 9.10
C SER A 31 -18.85 -9.86 8.34
N GLN A 32 -18.99 -9.71 7.04
CA GLN A 32 -18.01 -9.03 6.18
C GLN A 32 -18.27 -7.52 6.06
N ARG A 33 -19.24 -6.98 6.78
CA ARG A 33 -19.55 -5.53 6.92
C ARG A 33 -19.11 -4.97 8.26
N GLN A 34 -18.30 -5.71 8.98
CA GLN A 34 -17.77 -5.35 10.31
C GLN A 34 -16.30 -4.96 10.22
N PRO A 35 -15.76 -4.18 11.16
CA PRO A 35 -14.34 -3.94 11.27
C PRO A 35 -13.54 -5.25 11.22
N ILE A 36 -12.34 -5.20 10.64
CA ILE A 36 -11.48 -6.37 10.49
C ILE A 36 -10.28 -6.26 11.44
N THR A 37 -9.84 -7.37 12.01
CA THR A 37 -8.56 -7.45 12.71
C THR A 37 -7.45 -7.90 11.75
N PRO A 38 -6.17 -7.64 12.03
CA PRO A 38 -5.06 -8.11 11.19
C PRO A 38 -5.07 -9.64 10.96
N GLN A 39 -5.54 -10.41 11.96
CA GLN A 39 -5.63 -11.88 11.89
C GLN A 39 -6.75 -12.38 10.97
N GLU A 40 -7.76 -11.55 10.74
CA GLU A 40 -8.88 -11.87 9.84
C GLU A 40 -8.61 -11.44 8.39
N GLN A 41 -7.50 -10.75 8.11
CA GLN A 41 -7.12 -10.39 6.74
C GLN A 41 -6.72 -11.63 5.95
N PHE A 42 -7.36 -11.84 4.81
CA PHE A 42 -7.00 -12.93 3.90
C PHE A 42 -5.99 -12.44 2.84
N TRP A 43 -4.82 -13.06 2.81
CA TRP A 43 -3.70 -12.70 1.92
C TRP A 43 -3.46 -13.70 0.80
N GLY A 44 -4.21 -14.80 0.76
CA GLY A 44 -3.99 -15.88 -0.21
C GLY A 44 -2.67 -16.63 0.00
N GLY A 45 -2.22 -17.30 -1.05
CA GLY A 45 -0.96 -18.05 -1.09
C GLY A 45 -1.15 -19.54 -0.88
N ARG A 46 -0.09 -20.33 -1.19
CA ARG A 46 -0.07 -21.80 -1.07
C ARG A 46 -0.46 -22.31 0.33
N ARG A 47 -0.19 -21.51 1.37
CA ARG A 47 -0.46 -21.80 2.78
C ARG A 47 -1.61 -20.95 3.33
N GLY A 48 -2.28 -20.18 2.48
CA GLY A 48 -3.36 -19.28 2.88
C GLY A 48 -4.62 -20.05 3.30
N THR A 49 -5.20 -19.64 4.42
CA THR A 49 -6.49 -20.16 4.90
C THR A 49 -7.48 -19.03 5.07
N PHE A 50 -8.72 -19.25 4.68
CA PHE A 50 -9.76 -18.26 4.92
C PHE A 50 -10.07 -18.15 6.41
N PRO A 51 -10.23 -16.94 6.95
CA PRO A 51 -10.55 -16.74 8.37
C PRO A 51 -11.97 -17.24 8.73
N SER A 52 -12.88 -17.31 7.77
CA SER A 52 -14.23 -17.83 7.92
C SER A 52 -14.83 -18.29 6.59
N GLU A 53 -15.95 -19.02 6.63
CA GLU A 53 -16.69 -19.40 5.42
C GLU A 53 -17.28 -18.17 4.73
N ASP A 54 -17.80 -17.22 5.49
CA ASP A 54 -18.31 -15.94 4.93
C ASP A 54 -17.22 -15.15 4.21
N ALA A 55 -15.98 -15.16 4.72
CA ALA A 55 -14.84 -14.52 4.06
C ALA A 55 -14.50 -15.23 2.74
N ARG A 56 -14.58 -16.56 2.70
CA ARG A 56 -14.40 -17.35 1.48
C ARG A 56 -15.48 -17.05 0.46
N GLU A 57 -16.73 -17.06 0.87
CA GLU A 57 -17.87 -16.78 0.01
C GLU A 57 -17.81 -15.36 -0.55
N TRP A 58 -17.48 -14.38 0.30
CA TRP A 58 -17.31 -12.99 -0.11
C TRP A 58 -16.20 -12.83 -1.16
N TYR A 59 -15.03 -13.44 -0.92
CA TYR A 59 -13.95 -13.46 -1.88
C TYR A 59 -14.37 -14.09 -3.21
N GLN A 60 -15.04 -15.26 -3.20
CA GLN A 60 -15.47 -15.94 -4.41
C GLN A 60 -16.45 -15.09 -5.22
N ARG A 61 -17.44 -14.49 -4.57
CA ARG A 61 -18.43 -13.61 -5.21
C ARG A 61 -17.78 -12.41 -5.88
N MET A 62 -16.84 -11.75 -5.20
CA MET A 62 -16.10 -10.61 -5.74
C MET A 62 -15.17 -11.01 -6.89
N ARG A 63 -14.50 -12.17 -6.75
CA ARG A 63 -13.66 -12.74 -7.82
C ARG A 63 -14.48 -13.03 -9.08
N ASP A 64 -15.59 -13.72 -8.94
CA ASP A 64 -16.41 -14.16 -10.06
C ASP A 64 -17.06 -12.98 -10.81
N LYS A 65 -17.25 -11.86 -10.15
CA LYS A 65 -17.62 -10.57 -10.76
C LYS A 65 -16.43 -9.83 -11.41
N GLY A 66 -15.18 -10.28 -11.20
CA GLY A 66 -13.98 -9.56 -11.59
C GLY A 66 -13.71 -8.31 -10.75
N TRP A 67 -14.37 -8.13 -9.62
CA TRP A 67 -14.33 -6.91 -8.81
C TRP A 67 -13.22 -6.90 -7.76
N LEU A 68 -12.42 -7.99 -7.64
CA LEU A 68 -11.16 -7.95 -6.89
C LEU A 68 -10.16 -6.99 -7.53
N VAL A 69 -10.15 -6.98 -8.86
CA VAL A 69 -9.25 -6.16 -9.70
C VAL A 69 -10.05 -5.60 -10.89
N PRO A 70 -11.01 -4.68 -10.63
CA PRO A 70 -12.01 -4.29 -11.62
C PRO A 70 -11.41 -3.70 -12.89
N GLU A 71 -10.25 -3.05 -12.81
CA GLU A 71 -9.59 -2.41 -13.93
C GLU A 71 -8.72 -3.36 -14.76
N TRP A 72 -8.43 -4.59 -14.27
CA TRP A 72 -7.62 -5.53 -15.04
C TRP A 72 -8.42 -6.16 -16.18
N PRO A 73 -7.75 -6.56 -17.29
CA PRO A 73 -8.39 -7.29 -18.36
C PRO A 73 -9.07 -8.57 -17.88
N THR A 74 -10.21 -8.90 -18.48
CA THR A 74 -11.03 -10.08 -18.13
C THR A 74 -10.28 -11.40 -18.34
N GLU A 75 -9.38 -11.43 -19.32
CA GLU A 75 -8.53 -12.59 -19.62
C GLU A 75 -7.59 -12.96 -18.48
N TYR A 76 -7.31 -12.01 -17.56
CA TYR A 76 -6.49 -12.24 -16.35
C TYR A 76 -7.32 -12.27 -15.06
N GLY A 77 -8.66 -12.35 -15.17
CA GLY A 77 -9.57 -12.46 -14.03
C GLY A 77 -10.06 -11.11 -13.49
N GLY A 78 -9.83 -10.01 -14.23
CA GLY A 78 -10.35 -8.69 -13.89
C GLY A 78 -11.75 -8.43 -14.45
N GLY A 79 -12.29 -7.26 -14.13
CA GLY A 79 -13.59 -6.80 -14.61
C GLY A 79 -13.58 -6.17 -16.00
N GLY A 80 -12.41 -5.79 -16.54
CA GLY A 80 -12.29 -5.03 -17.78
C GLY A 80 -12.91 -3.62 -17.71
N LEU A 81 -13.06 -3.10 -16.50
CA LEU A 81 -13.79 -1.86 -16.22
C LEU A 81 -12.84 -0.64 -16.23
N SER A 82 -13.42 0.56 -16.39
CA SER A 82 -12.64 1.79 -16.27
C SER A 82 -12.33 2.13 -14.81
N GLY A 83 -11.36 3.03 -14.59
CA GLY A 83 -11.03 3.50 -13.24
C GLY A 83 -12.19 4.20 -12.52
N LEU A 84 -13.14 4.81 -13.27
CA LEU A 84 -14.36 5.39 -12.67
C LEU A 84 -15.29 4.31 -12.12
N HIS A 85 -15.48 3.21 -12.85
CA HIS A 85 -16.25 2.07 -12.37
C HIS A 85 -15.57 1.42 -11.14
N GLY A 86 -14.24 1.23 -11.17
CA GLY A 86 -13.47 0.73 -10.02
C GLY A 86 -13.64 1.61 -8.78
N LYS A 87 -13.65 2.93 -8.97
CA LYS A 87 -13.92 3.88 -7.88
C LYS A 87 -15.33 3.73 -7.31
N ILE A 88 -16.35 3.60 -8.16
CA ILE A 88 -17.74 3.38 -7.72
C ILE A 88 -17.85 2.12 -6.87
N ILE A 89 -17.23 1.00 -7.30
CA ILE A 89 -17.23 -0.24 -6.53
C ILE A 89 -16.61 -0.01 -5.13
N LYS A 90 -15.44 0.64 -5.05
CA LYS A 90 -14.78 0.97 -3.78
C LYS A 90 -15.64 1.86 -2.89
N ASP A 91 -16.24 2.90 -3.44
CA ASP A 91 -17.08 3.84 -2.69
C ASP A 91 -18.33 3.16 -2.12
N GLU A 92 -18.97 2.28 -2.90
CA GLU A 92 -20.14 1.53 -2.43
C GLU A 92 -19.76 0.42 -1.43
N MET A 93 -18.60 -0.23 -1.56
CA MET A 93 -18.05 -1.12 -0.53
C MET A 93 -17.84 -0.37 0.79
N LYS A 94 -17.25 0.83 0.73
CA LYS A 94 -17.02 1.68 1.91
C LYS A 94 -18.35 2.11 2.55
N ARG A 95 -19.38 2.43 1.76
CA ARG A 95 -20.71 2.82 2.25
C ARG A 95 -21.34 1.76 3.16
N ILE A 96 -21.14 0.48 2.85
CA ILE A 96 -21.67 -0.65 3.66
C ILE A 96 -20.63 -1.25 4.61
N ASN A 97 -19.47 -0.62 4.78
CA ASN A 97 -18.31 -1.14 5.53
C ASN A 97 -17.86 -2.54 5.07
N ALA A 98 -17.98 -2.86 3.77
CA ALA A 98 -17.55 -4.15 3.26
C ALA A 98 -16.03 -4.29 3.36
N ARG A 99 -15.57 -5.42 3.92
CA ARG A 99 -14.15 -5.78 4.05
C ARG A 99 -13.53 -6.00 2.68
N THR A 100 -12.25 -5.64 2.52
CA THR A 100 -11.45 -6.01 1.36
C THR A 100 -11.32 -7.55 1.33
N PRO A 101 -11.75 -8.22 0.22
CA PRO A 101 -11.84 -9.69 0.22
C PRO A 101 -10.50 -10.39 0.07
N LEU A 102 -9.50 -9.73 -0.52
CA LEU A 102 -8.14 -10.26 -0.72
C LEU A 102 -7.12 -9.14 -0.60
N TYR A 103 -6.16 -9.32 0.29
CA TYR A 103 -5.03 -8.44 0.50
C TYR A 103 -3.79 -8.96 -0.24
N GLY A 104 -2.94 -8.09 -0.76
CA GLY A 104 -1.65 -8.55 -1.28
C GLY A 104 -0.92 -7.58 -2.20
N LEU A 105 0.41 -7.60 -2.08
CA LEU A 105 1.30 -6.83 -2.96
C LEU A 105 1.19 -7.30 -4.41
N GLY A 106 0.73 -8.54 -4.63
CA GLY A 106 0.40 -9.06 -5.97
C GLY A 106 -0.65 -8.22 -6.67
N ILE A 107 -1.75 -7.89 -5.98
CA ILE A 107 -2.84 -7.07 -6.53
C ILE A 107 -2.43 -5.61 -6.65
N TRP A 108 -1.85 -5.05 -5.60
CA TRP A 108 -1.68 -3.60 -5.49
C TRP A 108 -0.47 -3.07 -6.25
N MET A 109 0.56 -3.88 -6.43
CA MET A 109 1.87 -3.45 -6.92
C MET A 109 2.36 -4.27 -8.12
N LEU A 110 2.51 -5.58 -7.96
CA LEU A 110 3.08 -6.43 -9.01
C LEU A 110 2.15 -6.55 -10.22
N GLY A 111 0.86 -6.75 -10.01
CA GLY A 111 -0.10 -6.94 -11.10
C GLY A 111 -0.11 -5.77 -12.09
N PRO A 112 -0.26 -4.51 -11.65
CA PRO A 112 -0.13 -3.36 -12.54
C PRO A 112 1.22 -3.31 -13.28
N ALA A 113 2.33 -3.66 -12.61
CA ALA A 113 3.65 -3.72 -13.26
C ALA A 113 3.75 -4.85 -14.30
N LEU A 114 3.16 -6.03 -14.04
CA LEU A 114 3.11 -7.13 -15.01
C LEU A 114 2.21 -6.80 -16.21
N LEU A 115 1.10 -6.11 -16.00
CA LEU A 115 0.24 -5.65 -17.10
C LEU A 115 0.98 -4.74 -18.07
N GLU A 116 1.90 -3.91 -17.57
CA GLU A 116 2.68 -2.97 -18.39
C GLU A 116 3.94 -3.62 -18.99
N PHE A 117 4.72 -4.38 -18.20
CA PHE A 117 6.06 -4.83 -18.57
C PHE A 117 6.19 -6.35 -18.76
N GLY A 118 5.23 -7.14 -18.25
CA GLY A 118 5.27 -8.60 -18.35
C GLY A 118 5.01 -9.08 -19.76
N ASN A 119 5.64 -10.19 -20.15
CA ASN A 119 5.27 -10.92 -21.36
C ASN A 119 3.98 -11.73 -21.14
N GLU A 120 3.40 -12.25 -22.22
CA GLU A 120 2.11 -12.94 -22.14
C GLU A 120 2.15 -14.19 -21.24
N GLN A 121 3.23 -14.94 -21.25
CA GLN A 121 3.42 -16.11 -20.34
C GLN A 121 3.39 -15.70 -18.88
N GLN A 122 4.11 -14.63 -18.53
CA GLN A 122 4.12 -14.08 -17.17
C GLN A 122 2.76 -13.57 -16.73
N LYS A 123 2.05 -12.87 -17.60
CA LYS A 123 0.68 -12.39 -17.33
C LYS A 123 -0.28 -13.55 -17.07
N GLN A 124 -0.31 -14.54 -17.95
CA GLN A 124 -1.19 -15.71 -17.81
C GLN A 124 -0.88 -16.52 -16.55
N LYS A 125 0.41 -16.73 -16.25
CA LYS A 125 0.85 -17.50 -15.09
C LYS A 125 0.55 -16.78 -13.77
N HIS A 126 0.94 -15.52 -13.66
CA HIS A 126 0.97 -14.84 -12.37
C HIS A 126 -0.28 -14.02 -12.07
N LEU A 127 -0.87 -13.32 -13.06
CA LEU A 127 -2.05 -12.48 -12.77
C LEU A 127 -3.26 -13.32 -12.37
N ARG A 128 -3.49 -14.44 -13.06
CA ARG A 128 -4.58 -15.38 -12.67
C ARG A 128 -4.32 -16.01 -11.30
N ALA A 129 -3.09 -16.44 -11.01
CA ALA A 129 -2.72 -17.02 -9.72
C ALA A 129 -2.91 -16.01 -8.56
N ILE A 130 -2.63 -14.71 -8.81
CA ILE A 130 -2.88 -13.63 -7.84
C ILE A 130 -4.38 -13.48 -7.59
N VAL A 131 -5.19 -13.35 -8.65
CA VAL A 131 -6.64 -13.18 -8.52
C VAL A 131 -7.31 -14.40 -7.88
N ASN A 132 -6.81 -15.60 -8.16
CA ASN A 132 -7.28 -16.85 -7.56
C ASN A 132 -6.77 -17.06 -6.12
N ALA A 133 -6.03 -16.11 -5.56
CA ALA A 133 -5.41 -16.22 -4.25
C ALA A 133 -4.49 -17.45 -4.09
N GLU A 134 -3.94 -17.99 -5.20
CA GLU A 134 -3.04 -19.14 -5.22
C GLU A 134 -1.62 -18.77 -4.83
N THR A 135 -1.24 -17.48 -5.00
CA THR A 135 0.11 -16.99 -4.74
C THR A 135 0.10 -15.70 -3.92
N ARG A 136 0.94 -15.68 -2.88
CA ARG A 136 1.22 -14.51 -2.05
C ARG A 136 2.61 -13.96 -2.39
N TRP A 137 2.73 -12.64 -2.52
CA TRP A 137 3.90 -11.96 -3.02
C TRP A 137 4.54 -11.06 -1.98
N ALA A 138 5.88 -11.09 -1.91
CA ALA A 138 6.70 -10.13 -1.19
C ALA A 138 7.41 -9.18 -2.16
N GLN A 139 7.89 -8.05 -1.64
CA GLN A 139 8.70 -7.06 -2.35
C GLN A 139 10.14 -7.12 -1.86
N GLY A 140 11.09 -7.33 -2.78
CA GLY A 140 12.52 -7.38 -2.51
C GLY A 140 13.26 -6.19 -3.11
N TYR A 141 13.11 -4.99 -2.53
CA TYR A 141 13.75 -3.77 -3.03
C TYR A 141 14.93 -3.35 -2.17
N SER A 142 14.67 -2.87 -0.97
CA SER A 142 15.67 -2.31 -0.07
C SER A 142 16.68 -3.34 0.40
N GLU A 143 17.91 -2.87 0.64
CA GLU A 143 19.00 -3.61 1.27
C GLU A 143 19.50 -2.85 2.49
N PRO A 144 20.25 -3.49 3.41
CA PRO A 144 20.81 -2.79 4.56
C PRO A 144 21.62 -1.54 4.19
N GLY A 145 22.28 -1.56 3.02
CA GLY A 145 23.05 -0.44 2.48
C GLY A 145 22.37 0.38 1.38
N ALA A 146 21.13 0.06 0.99
CA ALA A 146 20.44 0.69 -0.13
C ALA A 146 18.93 0.83 0.15
N GLY A 147 18.56 1.87 0.89
CA GLY A 147 17.18 2.28 1.14
C GLY A 147 16.81 3.50 0.30
N SER A 148 17.06 4.72 0.78
CA SER A 148 16.78 5.96 0.03
C SER A 148 17.57 6.05 -1.28
N ASP A 149 18.84 5.63 -1.28
CA ASP A 149 19.63 5.41 -2.53
C ASP A 149 19.42 3.97 -3.02
N LEU A 150 18.19 3.63 -3.37
CA LEU A 150 17.80 2.30 -3.84
C LEU A 150 18.63 1.83 -5.03
N ALA A 151 19.03 2.75 -5.91
CA ALA A 151 19.86 2.43 -7.07
C ALA A 151 21.26 1.87 -6.71
N SER A 152 21.69 2.01 -5.45
CA SER A 152 22.96 1.45 -4.95
C SER A 152 22.86 -0.01 -4.49
N LEU A 153 21.75 -0.71 -4.74
CA LEU A 153 21.54 -2.10 -4.39
C LEU A 153 22.68 -3.01 -4.93
N GLN A 154 23.03 -4.04 -4.16
CA GLN A 154 24.17 -4.94 -4.40
C GLN A 154 23.76 -6.41 -4.56
N CYS A 155 22.52 -6.79 -4.22
CA CYS A 155 22.03 -8.15 -4.46
C CYS A 155 22.20 -8.48 -5.93
N LYS A 156 23.18 -9.33 -6.26
CA LYS A 156 23.59 -9.60 -7.64
C LYS A 156 22.83 -10.76 -8.25
N ALA A 157 22.71 -10.74 -9.57
CA ALA A 157 22.19 -11.84 -10.37
C ALA A 157 23.16 -12.07 -11.55
N GLU A 158 23.94 -13.13 -11.46
CA GLU A 158 24.92 -13.53 -12.48
C GLU A 158 24.23 -14.33 -13.59
N ASP A 159 24.53 -14.02 -14.83
CA ASP A 159 23.96 -14.69 -15.99
C ASP A 159 24.71 -16.03 -16.26
N HIS A 160 23.99 -17.13 -16.10
CA HIS A 160 24.51 -18.50 -16.37
C HIS A 160 23.88 -19.13 -17.62
N GLY A 161 23.37 -18.33 -18.55
CA GLY A 161 22.80 -18.76 -19.82
C GLY A 161 21.31 -19.06 -19.72
N ASP A 162 20.89 -20.15 -19.13
CA ASP A 162 19.49 -20.56 -18.96
C ASP A 162 18.85 -20.01 -17.68
N HIS A 163 19.64 -19.54 -16.71
CA HIS A 163 19.16 -18.97 -15.45
C HIS A 163 20.04 -17.82 -14.97
N PHE A 164 19.55 -17.08 -13.98
CA PHE A 164 20.33 -16.16 -13.14
C PHE A 164 20.68 -16.86 -11.84
N LEU A 165 21.91 -16.69 -11.36
CA LEU A 165 22.33 -17.09 -10.02
C LEU A 165 22.29 -15.87 -9.10
N VAL A 166 21.33 -15.85 -8.16
CA VAL A 166 21.07 -14.70 -7.29
C VAL A 166 21.75 -14.90 -5.93
N ASN A 167 22.52 -13.88 -5.51
CA ASN A 167 23.23 -13.83 -4.23
C ASN A 167 23.12 -12.45 -3.58
N GLY A 168 22.81 -12.41 -2.29
CA GLY A 168 22.69 -11.18 -1.52
C GLY A 168 21.60 -11.20 -0.48
N SER A 169 21.12 -10.03 -0.09
CA SER A 169 20.00 -9.95 0.85
C SER A 169 19.12 -8.73 0.60
N LYS A 170 17.87 -8.85 1.00
CA LYS A 170 16.87 -7.76 1.03
C LYS A 170 16.38 -7.56 2.45
N ILE A 171 16.01 -6.32 2.78
CA ILE A 171 15.46 -5.96 4.09
C ILE A 171 14.11 -5.27 3.94
N TRP A 172 13.31 -5.27 4.99
CA TRP A 172 11.96 -4.72 5.02
C TRP A 172 11.01 -5.43 4.03
N THR A 173 11.26 -6.72 3.79
CA THR A 173 10.42 -7.54 2.92
C THR A 173 9.15 -7.94 3.68
N THR A 174 8.03 -7.31 3.34
CA THR A 174 6.75 -7.47 4.06
C THR A 174 6.26 -8.91 4.04
N ASN A 175 6.15 -9.52 5.23
CA ASN A 175 5.66 -10.90 5.44
C ASN A 175 6.34 -11.94 4.53
N ALA A 176 7.60 -11.76 4.18
CA ALA A 176 8.31 -12.67 3.26
C ALA A 176 8.36 -14.13 3.77
N ASP A 177 8.35 -14.32 5.08
CA ASP A 177 8.25 -15.64 5.74
C ASP A 177 6.95 -16.41 5.43
N LYS A 178 5.93 -15.71 4.91
CA LYS A 178 4.60 -16.24 4.58
C LYS A 178 4.28 -16.14 3.08
N CYS A 179 5.22 -15.65 2.27
CA CYS A 179 5.02 -15.44 0.84
C CYS A 179 5.54 -16.63 0.02
N ASP A 180 4.92 -16.84 -1.14
CA ASP A 180 5.28 -17.89 -2.08
C ASP A 180 6.26 -17.39 -3.13
N TRP A 181 6.21 -16.09 -3.43
CA TRP A 181 7.01 -15.42 -4.42
C TRP A 181 7.50 -14.07 -3.92
N ILE A 182 8.64 -13.63 -4.44
CA ILE A 182 9.16 -12.28 -4.23
C ILE A 182 9.51 -11.63 -5.58
N PHE A 183 9.03 -10.42 -5.82
CA PHE A 183 9.51 -9.60 -6.94
C PHE A 183 10.69 -8.76 -6.47
N CYS A 184 11.82 -8.89 -7.15
CA CYS A 184 13.11 -8.46 -6.64
C CYS A 184 13.86 -7.58 -7.62
N LEU A 185 14.42 -6.46 -7.15
CA LEU A 185 15.44 -5.71 -7.89
C LEU A 185 16.82 -6.30 -7.61
N VAL A 186 17.56 -6.61 -8.67
CA VAL A 186 18.87 -7.22 -8.58
C VAL A 186 19.89 -6.49 -9.46
N ARG A 187 21.17 -6.57 -9.09
CA ARG A 187 22.29 -6.04 -9.86
C ARG A 187 22.73 -7.06 -10.90
N THR A 188 22.46 -6.80 -12.17
CA THR A 188 22.89 -7.65 -13.30
C THR A 188 24.11 -7.10 -14.02
N ASP A 189 24.36 -5.80 -13.96
CA ASP A 189 25.58 -5.18 -14.49
C ASP A 189 26.13 -4.12 -13.51
N PRO A 190 27.26 -4.40 -12.85
CA PRO A 190 27.90 -3.44 -11.94
C PRO A 190 28.81 -2.41 -12.65
N ALA A 191 29.09 -2.56 -13.95
CA ALA A 191 30.05 -1.73 -14.67
C ALA A 191 29.44 -0.47 -15.26
N VAL A 192 28.10 -0.35 -15.29
CA VAL A 192 27.37 0.78 -15.85
C VAL A 192 26.84 1.69 -14.73
N LYS A 193 26.16 2.79 -15.11
CA LYS A 193 25.49 3.65 -14.13
C LYS A 193 24.50 2.84 -13.28
N LYS A 194 24.38 3.19 -11.99
CA LYS A 194 23.61 2.45 -11.00
C LYS A 194 22.24 1.99 -11.51
N GLN A 195 21.48 2.89 -12.16
CA GLN A 195 20.14 2.63 -12.67
C GLN A 195 20.09 1.74 -13.91
N GLU A 196 21.18 1.73 -14.68
CA GLU A 196 21.26 1.03 -15.98
C GLU A 196 21.70 -0.43 -15.86
N GLY A 197 22.12 -0.87 -14.67
CA GLY A 197 22.55 -2.25 -14.40
C GLY A 197 21.62 -3.00 -13.44
N ILE A 198 20.36 -2.61 -13.35
CA ILE A 198 19.35 -3.24 -12.49
C ILE A 198 18.33 -3.99 -13.34
N SER A 199 18.03 -5.22 -12.94
CA SER A 199 16.95 -6.04 -13.52
C SER A 199 15.87 -6.34 -12.49
N PHE A 200 14.69 -6.74 -12.97
CA PHE A 200 13.54 -7.08 -12.15
C PHE A 200 13.22 -8.55 -12.32
N LEU A 201 13.35 -9.35 -11.26
CA LEU A 201 13.15 -10.80 -11.27
C LEU A 201 11.96 -11.21 -10.40
N LEU A 202 11.25 -12.24 -10.85
CA LEU A 202 10.27 -12.99 -10.08
C LEU A 202 10.94 -14.24 -9.51
N ILE A 203 11.00 -14.36 -8.19
CA ILE A 203 11.74 -15.44 -7.52
C ILE A 203 10.79 -16.28 -6.69
N ASP A 204 10.79 -17.60 -6.86
CA ASP A 204 10.00 -18.53 -6.04
C ASP A 204 10.68 -18.66 -4.67
N MET A 205 9.92 -18.42 -3.60
CA MET A 205 10.40 -18.43 -2.22
C MET A 205 10.60 -19.84 -1.66
N ASP A 206 10.16 -20.88 -2.36
CA ASP A 206 10.41 -22.29 -1.99
C ASP A 206 11.81 -22.79 -2.41
N ASP A 207 12.63 -21.93 -3.09
CA ASP A 207 14.02 -22.29 -3.38
C ASP A 207 14.81 -22.48 -2.08
N PRO A 208 15.54 -23.62 -1.92
CA PRO A 208 16.27 -23.92 -0.67
C PRO A 208 17.39 -22.93 -0.34
N GLY A 209 17.85 -22.13 -1.31
CA GLY A 209 18.83 -21.06 -1.11
C GLY A 209 18.23 -19.80 -0.51
N ILE A 210 16.90 -19.76 -0.23
CA ILE A 210 16.24 -18.59 0.35
C ILE A 210 15.95 -18.83 1.83
N THR A 211 16.36 -17.88 2.65
CA THR A 211 16.00 -17.85 4.08
C THR A 211 15.44 -16.48 4.46
N THR A 212 14.50 -16.47 5.39
CA THR A 212 13.89 -15.24 5.90
C THR A 212 14.04 -15.17 7.41
N THR A 213 14.35 -13.97 7.90
CA THR A 213 14.42 -13.69 9.34
C THR A 213 13.47 -12.55 9.68
N PRO A 214 12.40 -12.79 10.46
CA PRO A 214 11.51 -11.76 10.92
C PRO A 214 12.22 -10.68 11.74
N ILE A 215 11.83 -9.43 11.55
CA ILE A 215 12.38 -8.26 12.25
C ILE A 215 11.38 -7.83 13.34
N PRO A 216 11.71 -7.97 14.64
CA PRO A 216 10.84 -7.47 15.69
C PRO A 216 10.82 -5.95 15.68
N LEU A 217 9.62 -5.37 15.61
CA LEU A 217 9.39 -3.93 15.60
C LEU A 217 9.13 -3.41 17.01
N ILE A 218 9.32 -2.10 17.22
CA ILE A 218 8.98 -1.45 18.50
C ILE A 218 7.48 -1.45 18.80
N SER A 219 6.61 -1.72 17.79
CA SER A 219 5.17 -1.95 17.96
C SER A 219 4.83 -3.30 18.59
N GLY A 220 5.82 -4.18 18.80
CA GLY A 220 5.64 -5.56 19.26
C GLY A 220 5.27 -6.55 18.15
N GLU A 221 5.14 -6.08 16.92
CA GLU A 221 4.81 -6.89 15.73
C GLU A 221 6.07 -7.24 14.93
N SER A 222 5.93 -8.14 13.98
CA SER A 222 7.02 -8.56 13.08
C SER A 222 6.47 -8.75 11.67
N GLU A 223 6.06 -7.66 11.04
CA GLU A 223 5.50 -7.67 9.68
C GLU A 223 6.58 -7.68 8.59
N PHE A 224 7.81 -7.37 8.95
CA PHE A 224 8.93 -7.29 7.99
C PHE A 224 9.97 -8.34 8.27
N CYS A 225 10.62 -8.80 7.19
CA CYS A 225 11.72 -9.74 7.26
C CYS A 225 12.97 -9.16 6.61
N GLN A 226 14.12 -9.71 6.96
CA GLN A 226 15.29 -9.75 6.12
C GLN A 226 15.26 -11.05 5.33
N THR A 227 15.47 -10.99 4.01
CA THR A 227 15.47 -12.14 3.11
C THR A 227 16.86 -12.32 2.51
N PHE A 228 17.43 -13.51 2.62
CA PHE A 228 18.75 -13.86 2.15
C PHE A 228 18.64 -14.79 0.95
N PHE A 229 19.52 -14.59 -0.02
CA PHE A 229 19.64 -15.39 -1.23
C PHE A 229 21.07 -15.96 -1.29
N ASP A 230 21.19 -17.28 -1.29
CA ASP A 230 22.46 -18.02 -1.39
C ASP A 230 22.37 -18.98 -2.58
N ASN A 231 23.00 -18.60 -3.68
CA ASN A 231 23.04 -19.36 -4.93
C ASN A 231 21.66 -19.75 -5.47
N VAL A 232 20.67 -18.85 -5.36
CA VAL A 232 19.30 -19.06 -5.81
C VAL A 232 19.24 -19.05 -7.33
N LYS A 233 18.69 -20.12 -7.92
CA LYS A 233 18.55 -20.26 -9.38
C LYS A 233 17.22 -19.70 -9.86
N VAL A 234 17.28 -18.63 -10.63
CA VAL A 234 16.10 -17.98 -11.19
C VAL A 234 16.06 -18.16 -12.70
N PRO A 235 15.08 -18.88 -13.27
CA PRO A 235 14.93 -19.06 -14.71
C PRO A 235 14.87 -17.75 -15.47
N LYS A 236 15.38 -17.72 -16.70
CA LYS A 236 15.36 -16.51 -17.56
C LYS A 236 13.96 -16.00 -17.85
N GLU A 237 12.98 -16.89 -17.92
CA GLU A 237 11.56 -16.54 -18.12
C GLU A 237 10.97 -15.71 -16.99
N ASN A 238 11.62 -15.66 -15.83
CA ASN A 238 11.21 -14.86 -14.68
C ASN A 238 11.77 -13.42 -14.70
N LEU A 239 12.51 -13.02 -15.73
CA LEU A 239 12.91 -11.64 -15.97
C LEU A 239 11.72 -10.85 -16.50
N VAL A 240 11.30 -9.81 -15.78
CA VAL A 240 10.22 -8.89 -16.21
C VAL A 240 10.82 -7.72 -16.97
N GLY A 241 10.30 -7.47 -18.17
CA GLY A 241 10.84 -6.47 -19.09
C GLY A 241 12.19 -6.92 -19.68
N GLU A 242 13.06 -5.95 -19.96
CA GLU A 242 14.38 -6.19 -20.56
C GLU A 242 15.48 -6.27 -19.50
N LEU A 243 16.54 -7.02 -19.80
CA LEU A 243 17.75 -7.10 -18.97
C LEU A 243 18.33 -5.69 -18.76
N ASN A 244 18.73 -5.37 -17.54
CA ASN A 244 19.28 -4.06 -17.15
C ASN A 244 18.28 -2.88 -17.26
N ARG A 245 16.98 -3.15 -17.43
CA ARG A 245 15.90 -2.14 -17.49
C ARG A 245 14.92 -2.21 -16.31
N GLY A 246 15.22 -2.99 -15.30
CA GLY A 246 14.39 -3.17 -14.11
C GLY A 246 14.12 -1.87 -13.33
N TRP A 247 14.97 -0.84 -13.48
CA TRP A 247 14.72 0.47 -12.89
C TRP A 247 13.46 1.17 -13.44
N SER A 248 13.11 0.95 -14.70
CA SER A 248 11.87 1.47 -15.29
C SER A 248 10.65 0.79 -14.68
N VAL A 249 10.70 -0.55 -14.53
CA VAL A 249 9.66 -1.32 -13.83
C VAL A 249 9.51 -0.84 -12.39
N ALA A 250 10.62 -0.63 -11.69
CA ALA A 250 10.62 -0.13 -10.32
C ALA A 250 9.95 1.24 -10.19
N LYS A 251 10.20 2.18 -11.12
CA LYS A 251 9.59 3.52 -11.08
C LYS A 251 8.07 3.46 -11.21
N THR A 252 7.55 2.64 -12.12
CA THR A 252 6.10 2.43 -12.28
C THR A 252 5.51 1.82 -11.01
N LEU A 253 6.13 0.77 -10.47
CA LEU A 253 5.66 0.11 -9.25
C LEU A 253 5.67 1.07 -8.05
N LEU A 254 6.73 1.85 -7.85
CA LEU A 254 6.79 2.88 -6.80
C LEU A 254 5.73 3.99 -6.98
N ALA A 255 5.27 4.26 -8.21
CA ALA A 255 4.16 5.18 -8.44
C ALA A 255 2.83 4.57 -7.95
N HIS A 256 2.59 3.28 -8.19
CA HIS A 256 1.45 2.54 -7.63
C HIS A 256 1.51 2.46 -6.11
N GLU A 257 2.69 2.22 -5.53
CA GLU A 257 2.91 2.21 -4.08
C GLU A 257 2.52 3.56 -3.44
N ARG A 258 2.98 4.68 -4.00
CA ARG A 258 2.60 6.02 -3.49
C ARG A 258 1.10 6.27 -3.54
N LYS A 259 0.43 5.82 -4.61
CA LYS A 259 -1.04 5.89 -4.70
C LYS A 259 -1.70 5.06 -3.61
N LEU A 260 -1.24 3.83 -3.41
CA LEU A 260 -1.73 2.95 -2.36
C LEU A 260 -1.54 3.55 -0.96
N MET A 261 -0.34 4.08 -0.66
CA MET A 261 -0.05 4.72 0.62
C MET A 261 -0.94 5.94 0.90
N ALA A 262 -1.30 6.71 -0.13
CA ALA A 262 -2.24 7.81 -0.01
C ALA A 262 -3.69 7.33 0.28
N GLU A 263 -4.06 6.13 -0.20
CA GLU A 263 -5.38 5.54 0.02
C GLU A 263 -5.47 4.79 1.37
N LEU A 264 -4.39 4.12 1.82
CA LEU A 264 -4.36 3.32 3.06
C LEU A 264 -4.54 4.13 4.34
N GLY A 265 -4.21 5.42 4.35
CA GLY A 265 -4.44 6.29 5.50
C GLY A 265 -5.93 6.42 5.89
N SER A 266 -6.86 6.00 5.01
CA SER A 266 -8.31 6.03 5.26
C SER A 266 -8.90 4.67 5.67
N ASP A 267 -8.19 3.56 5.49
CA ASP A 267 -8.71 2.18 5.59
C ASP A 267 -7.92 1.31 6.58
N SER A 268 -7.43 1.89 7.69
CA SER A 268 -6.77 1.08 8.74
C SER A 268 -7.73 -0.01 9.24
N PRO A 269 -7.31 -1.29 9.29
CA PRO A 269 -8.12 -2.37 9.83
C PRO A 269 -8.32 -2.24 11.35
N ARG A 270 -7.57 -1.36 12.01
CA ARG A 270 -7.70 -1.08 13.44
C ARG A 270 -8.63 0.10 13.66
N LYS A 271 -9.62 -0.09 14.50
CA LYS A 271 -10.53 0.97 14.91
C LYS A 271 -9.81 1.94 15.85
N ILE A 272 -9.20 2.97 15.28
CA ILE A 272 -8.62 4.06 16.05
C ILE A 272 -9.72 5.09 16.29
N VAL A 273 -9.86 5.52 17.55
CA VAL A 273 -10.74 6.64 17.91
C VAL A 273 -10.28 7.90 17.19
N ALA A 274 -11.21 8.67 16.67
CA ALA A 274 -10.87 9.99 16.16
C ALA A 274 -10.42 10.92 17.33
N PRO A 275 -9.43 11.81 17.14
CA PRO A 275 -8.96 12.68 18.22
C PRO A 275 -10.07 13.50 18.91
N ASN A 276 -11.07 13.96 18.16
CA ASN A 276 -12.23 14.64 18.73
C ASN A 276 -13.06 13.72 19.64
N GLU A 277 -13.28 12.47 19.25
CA GLU A 277 -14.00 11.48 20.05
C GLU A 277 -13.19 11.08 21.30
N ALA A 278 -11.88 10.88 21.15
CA ALA A 278 -10.98 10.65 22.27
C ALA A 278 -11.00 11.81 23.28
N ALA A 279 -11.02 13.06 22.80
CA ALA A 279 -11.11 14.22 23.66
C ALA A 279 -12.36 14.20 24.52
N HIS A 280 -13.52 13.83 23.97
CA HIS A 280 -14.76 13.70 24.76
C HIS A 280 -14.71 12.56 25.78
N LYS A 281 -13.95 11.52 25.52
CA LYS A 281 -13.83 10.33 26.39
C LYS A 281 -12.83 10.52 27.54
N TYR A 282 -11.74 11.25 27.32
CA TYR A 282 -10.59 11.28 28.24
C TYR A 282 -10.30 12.65 28.85
N LEU A 283 -10.85 13.75 28.31
CA LEU A 283 -10.54 15.09 28.79
C LEU A 283 -11.70 15.70 29.59
N GLU A 284 -11.35 16.59 30.52
CA GLU A 284 -12.31 17.41 31.24
C GLU A 284 -12.78 18.60 30.38
N PHE A 285 -14.06 18.98 30.57
CA PHE A 285 -14.69 20.10 29.89
C PHE A 285 -15.15 21.12 30.90
N GLU A 286 -14.84 22.40 30.66
CA GLU A 286 -15.33 23.57 31.38
C GLU A 286 -16.07 24.50 30.40
N ASP A 287 -17.27 24.93 30.72
CA ASP A 287 -18.08 25.78 29.87
C ASP A 287 -18.20 25.29 28.41
N GLY A 288 -18.33 23.98 28.21
CA GLY A 288 -18.44 23.34 26.89
C GLY A 288 -17.13 23.31 26.08
N ARG A 289 -15.98 23.60 26.69
CA ARG A 289 -14.66 23.59 26.06
C ARG A 289 -13.74 22.63 26.80
N ILE A 290 -12.80 22.02 26.09
CA ILE A 290 -11.72 21.25 26.72
C ILE A 290 -11.00 22.17 27.70
N ALA A 291 -10.90 21.78 28.97
CA ALA A 291 -10.29 22.57 30.06
C ALA A 291 -8.81 22.86 29.80
N ASP A 292 -8.04 21.85 29.35
CA ASP A 292 -6.65 22.02 28.94
C ASP A 292 -6.54 22.84 27.64
N ALA A 293 -6.09 24.09 27.77
CA ALA A 293 -5.98 25.03 26.67
C ALA A 293 -4.95 24.57 25.61
N ASN A 294 -3.92 23.83 26.03
CA ASN A 294 -2.84 23.37 25.15
C ASN A 294 -3.34 22.21 24.27
N LEU A 295 -3.99 21.20 24.85
CA LEU A 295 -4.60 20.10 24.11
C LEU A 295 -5.72 20.59 23.19
N ARG A 296 -6.51 21.59 23.66
CA ARG A 296 -7.52 22.24 22.81
C ARG A 296 -6.91 22.89 21.58
N LEU A 297 -5.80 23.62 21.72
CA LEU A 297 -5.09 24.24 20.60
C LEU A 297 -4.54 23.18 19.63
N GLN A 298 -3.85 22.16 20.14
CA GLN A 298 -3.33 21.07 19.32
C GLN A 298 -4.41 20.34 18.54
N LEU A 299 -5.59 20.12 19.14
CA LEU A 299 -6.72 19.51 18.48
C LEU A 299 -7.28 20.37 17.35
N VAL A 300 -7.35 21.69 17.57
CA VAL A 300 -7.78 22.66 16.53
C VAL A 300 -6.77 22.66 15.38
N ASP A 301 -5.48 22.74 15.66
CA ASP A 301 -4.42 22.73 14.65
C ASP A 301 -4.45 21.43 13.81
N TYR A 302 -4.62 20.29 14.47
CA TYR A 302 -4.79 19.00 13.79
C TYR A 302 -6.02 19.00 12.87
N ASN A 303 -7.18 19.47 13.36
CA ASN A 303 -8.41 19.52 12.55
C ASN A 303 -8.25 20.46 11.33
N MET A 304 -7.57 21.60 11.50
CA MET A 304 -7.26 22.51 10.40
C MET A 304 -6.34 21.86 9.37
N GLN A 305 -5.31 21.15 9.81
CA GLN A 305 -4.40 20.41 8.93
C GLN A 305 -5.15 19.32 8.14
N MET A 306 -5.98 18.53 8.79
CA MET A 306 -6.78 17.50 8.13
C MET A 306 -7.76 18.08 7.12
N HIS A 307 -8.36 19.23 7.42
CA HIS A 307 -9.22 19.93 6.48
C HIS A 307 -8.43 20.42 5.23
N ALA A 308 -7.25 20.98 5.43
CA ALA A 308 -6.37 21.41 4.34
C ALA A 308 -5.92 20.24 3.45
N ILE A 309 -5.62 19.07 4.06
CA ILE A 309 -5.30 17.85 3.34
C ILE A 309 -6.50 17.38 2.49
N ALA A 310 -7.71 17.38 3.07
CA ALA A 310 -8.93 17.01 2.34
C ALA A 310 -9.19 17.92 1.15
N LEU A 311 -9.04 19.24 1.31
CA LEU A 311 -9.15 20.22 0.21
C LEU A 311 -8.08 20.01 -0.86
N THR A 312 -6.86 19.64 -0.47
CA THR A 312 -5.77 19.32 -1.41
C THR A 312 -6.09 18.06 -2.22
N HIS A 313 -6.68 17.04 -1.60
CA HIS A 313 -7.19 15.86 -2.32
C HIS A 313 -8.27 16.24 -3.32
N PHE A 314 -9.23 17.06 -2.92
CA PHE A 314 -10.30 17.52 -3.80
C PHE A 314 -9.73 18.31 -5.00
N ARG A 315 -8.81 19.22 -4.74
CA ARG A 315 -8.08 19.97 -5.80
C ARG A 315 -7.38 19.02 -6.77
N THR A 316 -6.70 17.99 -6.29
CA THR A 316 -6.04 16.98 -7.15
C THR A 316 -7.03 16.30 -8.10
N PHE A 317 -8.21 16.00 -7.59
CA PHE A 317 -9.28 15.39 -8.39
C PHE A 317 -9.81 16.37 -9.46
N GLU A 318 -10.08 17.63 -9.10
CA GLU A 318 -10.57 18.64 -10.04
C GLU A 318 -9.55 18.93 -11.16
N GLU A 319 -8.27 19.13 -10.81
CA GLU A 319 -7.19 19.39 -11.77
C GLU A 319 -7.04 18.21 -12.74
N LYS A 320 -7.08 16.98 -12.25
CA LYS A 320 -7.03 15.78 -13.10
C LYS A 320 -8.23 15.70 -14.05
N THR A 321 -9.43 16.00 -13.56
CA THR A 321 -10.67 15.94 -14.35
C THR A 321 -10.71 17.03 -15.44
N SER A 322 -10.13 18.19 -15.15
CA SER A 322 -10.01 19.30 -16.11
C SER A 322 -8.84 19.17 -17.10
N GLY A 323 -8.08 18.04 -17.01
CA GLY A 323 -6.91 17.80 -17.87
C GLY A 323 -5.68 18.64 -17.53
N GLN A 324 -5.66 19.27 -16.35
CA GLN A 324 -4.50 20.03 -15.87
C GLN A 324 -3.49 19.09 -15.20
N GLN A 325 -2.20 19.39 -15.36
CA GLN A 325 -1.15 18.69 -14.60
C GLN A 325 -1.14 19.24 -13.17
N SER A 326 -1.45 18.38 -12.19
CA SER A 326 -1.42 18.73 -10.78
C SER A 326 -0.07 18.42 -10.15
N ALA A 327 0.50 19.37 -9.42
CA ALA A 327 1.63 19.15 -8.53
C ALA A 327 1.19 18.65 -7.13
N ALA A 328 -0.10 18.79 -6.80
CA ALA A 328 -0.65 18.43 -5.49
C ALA A 328 -0.41 16.96 -5.08
N PRO A 329 -0.45 15.94 -5.98
CA PRO A 329 -0.12 14.56 -5.60
C PRO A 329 1.27 14.39 -5.00
N LEU A 330 2.24 15.23 -5.38
CA LEU A 330 3.61 15.13 -4.88
C LEU A 330 3.76 15.51 -3.39
N VAL A 331 2.87 16.35 -2.87
CA VAL A 331 2.92 16.75 -1.46
C VAL A 331 2.11 15.81 -0.55
N MET A 332 1.22 14.99 -1.12
CA MET A 332 0.24 14.22 -0.35
C MET A 332 0.88 13.15 0.54
N LYS A 333 1.91 12.45 0.04
CA LYS A 333 2.62 11.44 0.86
C LYS A 333 3.24 12.08 2.09
N TYR A 334 3.94 13.20 1.91
CA TYR A 334 4.58 13.92 3.02
C TYR A 334 3.53 14.40 4.02
N LEU A 335 2.53 15.15 3.57
CA LEU A 335 1.48 15.68 4.45
C LEU A 335 0.71 14.58 5.18
N GLY A 336 0.33 13.50 4.49
CA GLY A 336 -0.44 12.42 5.08
C GLY A 336 0.34 11.66 6.16
N THR A 337 1.62 11.37 5.93
CA THR A 337 2.43 10.63 6.91
C THR A 337 2.81 11.48 8.12
N GLU A 338 3.08 12.77 7.95
CA GLU A 338 3.30 13.70 9.07
C GLU A 338 2.01 13.91 9.89
N ALA A 339 0.85 14.01 9.21
CA ALA A 339 -0.44 14.12 9.89
C ALA A 339 -0.78 12.85 10.72
N GLU A 340 -0.38 11.66 10.25
CA GLU A 340 -0.60 10.42 10.99
C GLU A 340 0.27 10.32 12.25
N ILE A 341 1.52 10.82 12.20
CA ILE A 341 2.35 10.99 13.39
C ILE A 341 1.69 11.97 14.37
N THR A 342 1.31 13.15 13.88
CA THR A 342 0.65 14.19 14.71
C THR A 342 -0.63 13.65 15.36
N LYS A 343 -1.46 12.91 14.61
CA LYS A 343 -2.66 12.26 15.12
C LYS A 343 -2.36 11.29 16.25
N SER A 344 -1.40 10.40 16.05
CA SER A 344 -1.08 9.37 17.02
C SER A 344 -0.45 9.96 18.29
N GLU A 345 0.39 10.98 18.18
CA GLU A 345 0.95 11.73 19.32
C GLU A 345 -0.14 12.49 20.08
N LEU A 346 -1.05 13.16 19.37
CA LEU A 346 -2.18 13.85 19.98
C LEU A 346 -3.12 12.88 20.72
N LEU A 347 -3.40 11.70 20.15
CA LEU A 347 -4.19 10.67 20.82
C LEU A 347 -3.56 10.22 22.14
N LEU A 348 -2.25 9.95 22.16
CA LEU A 348 -1.53 9.58 23.39
C LEU A 348 -1.58 10.72 24.41
N ALA A 349 -1.40 11.96 23.99
CA ALA A 349 -1.48 13.13 24.86
C ALA A 349 -2.90 13.29 25.45
N ILE A 350 -3.95 13.10 24.66
CA ILE A 350 -5.35 13.13 25.11
C ILE A 350 -5.63 12.00 26.11
N MET A 351 -5.15 10.79 25.85
CA MET A 351 -5.36 9.63 26.73
C MET A 351 -4.55 9.72 28.02
N GLY A 352 -3.50 10.53 28.07
CA GLY A 352 -2.64 10.67 29.25
C GLY A 352 -2.09 9.32 29.71
N SER A 353 -2.24 8.95 30.99
CA SER A 353 -1.78 7.67 31.53
C SER A 353 -2.40 6.44 30.85
N ARG A 354 -3.59 6.57 30.29
CA ARG A 354 -4.26 5.50 29.54
C ARG A 354 -3.56 5.19 28.20
N GLY A 355 -2.89 6.18 27.61
CA GLY A 355 -2.09 6.02 26.40
C GLY A 355 -0.72 5.34 26.60
N LEU A 356 -0.34 4.99 27.83
CA LEU A 356 0.93 4.34 28.15
C LEU A 356 0.84 2.81 28.27
N GLY A 357 -0.36 2.25 28.13
CA GLY A 357 -0.61 0.81 28.26
C GLY A 357 -0.01 0.02 27.11
N TRP A 358 0.83 -0.98 27.43
CA TRP A 358 1.37 -1.91 26.44
C TRP A 358 0.63 -3.25 26.42
N GLU A 359 0.27 -3.74 27.62
CA GLU A 359 -0.47 -4.98 27.84
C GLU A 359 -1.18 -4.95 29.21
N GLY A 360 -2.05 -5.90 29.45
CA GLY A 360 -2.74 -6.10 30.74
C GLY A 360 -4.20 -5.67 30.74
N ASP A 361 -4.97 -6.29 31.65
CA ASP A 361 -6.43 -6.15 31.74
C ASP A 361 -6.90 -4.76 32.22
N GLY A 362 -5.97 -3.90 32.65
CA GLY A 362 -6.26 -2.53 33.06
C GLY A 362 -6.51 -1.56 31.89
N PHE A 363 -6.31 -1.99 30.65
CA PHE A 363 -6.43 -1.17 29.44
C PHE A 363 -7.44 -1.79 28.47
N THR A 364 -8.12 -0.95 27.71
CA THR A 364 -8.97 -1.42 26.62
C THR A 364 -8.12 -1.81 25.40
N PRO A 365 -8.61 -2.71 24.52
CA PRO A 365 -7.91 -3.05 23.28
C PRO A 365 -7.55 -1.81 22.44
N GLU A 366 -8.44 -0.82 22.40
CA GLU A 366 -8.27 0.44 21.69
C GLU A 366 -7.10 1.29 22.25
N GLU A 367 -6.96 1.34 23.58
CA GLU A 367 -5.84 2.05 24.23
C GLU A 367 -4.51 1.38 23.90
N LEU A 368 -4.46 0.03 23.98
CA LEU A 368 -3.27 -0.74 23.62
C LEU A 368 -2.90 -0.59 22.14
N ASP A 369 -3.90 -0.62 21.25
CA ASP A 369 -3.69 -0.45 19.82
C ASP A 369 -3.22 0.97 19.47
N THR A 370 -3.70 1.98 20.17
CA THR A 370 -3.28 3.37 19.93
C THR A 370 -1.78 3.55 20.17
N LEU A 371 -1.22 2.97 21.23
CA LEU A 371 0.23 3.04 21.49
C LEU A 371 1.04 2.27 20.43
N ARG A 372 0.59 1.08 20.03
CA ARG A 372 1.25 0.29 18.97
C ARG A 372 1.25 1.02 17.63
N LEU A 373 0.13 1.66 17.30
CA LEU A 373 0.00 2.46 16.09
C LEU A 373 0.88 3.72 16.12
N TRP A 374 1.01 4.37 17.26
CA TRP A 374 1.98 5.46 17.42
C TRP A 374 3.40 4.96 17.15
N ALA A 375 3.79 3.81 17.69
CA ALA A 375 5.11 3.23 17.43
C ALA A 375 5.30 2.92 15.93
N MET A 376 4.28 2.35 15.27
CA MET A 376 4.29 2.04 13.83
C MET A 376 4.29 3.30 12.96
N SER A 377 3.63 4.39 13.38
CA SER A 377 3.54 5.63 12.61
C SER A 377 4.91 6.23 12.29
N LYS A 378 5.92 5.97 13.13
CA LYS A 378 7.31 6.43 12.90
C LYS A 378 7.93 5.81 11.63
N ALA A 379 7.52 4.60 11.25
CA ALA A 379 7.97 3.97 10.01
C ALA A 379 7.31 4.58 8.76
N MET A 380 6.14 5.20 8.89
CA MET A 380 5.39 5.74 7.76
C MET A 380 6.09 6.93 7.07
N THR A 381 6.85 7.72 7.82
CA THR A 381 7.65 8.81 7.26
C THR A 381 8.94 8.33 6.58
N ILE A 382 9.28 7.05 6.71
CA ILE A 382 10.45 6.40 6.10
C ILE A 382 10.03 5.58 4.87
N ALA A 383 9.00 4.76 5.01
CA ALA A 383 8.48 3.87 3.96
C ALA A 383 7.97 4.66 2.75
N GLY A 384 8.10 4.09 1.54
CA GLY A 384 7.64 4.74 0.31
C GLY A 384 8.40 6.02 -0.08
N GLY A 385 9.63 6.20 0.45
CA GLY A 385 10.49 7.38 0.34
C GLY A 385 10.38 8.28 1.57
N THR A 386 11.53 8.57 2.19
CA THR A 386 11.57 9.36 3.43
C THR A 386 10.99 10.76 3.27
N SER A 387 10.60 11.41 4.36
CA SER A 387 10.15 12.81 4.35
C SER A 387 11.15 13.72 3.65
N GLU A 388 12.46 13.53 3.84
CA GLU A 388 13.52 14.29 3.16
C GLU A 388 13.54 14.03 1.65
N VAL A 389 13.35 12.78 1.23
CA VAL A 389 13.24 12.45 -0.21
C VAL A 389 12.01 13.11 -0.82
N GLN A 390 10.86 13.11 -0.12
CA GLN A 390 9.66 13.79 -0.59
C GLN A 390 9.85 15.31 -0.67
N LEU A 391 10.45 15.92 0.37
CA LEU A 391 10.78 17.36 0.36
C LEU A 391 11.72 17.72 -0.77
N ASN A 392 12.73 16.90 -1.07
CA ASN A 392 13.60 17.08 -2.23
C ASN A 392 12.85 16.99 -3.58
N LEU A 393 11.89 16.05 -3.69
CA LEU A 393 11.04 15.96 -4.89
C LEU A 393 10.13 17.19 -5.04
N ILE A 394 9.55 17.68 -3.95
CA ILE A 394 8.73 18.89 -3.93
C ILE A 394 9.57 20.10 -4.32
N ALA A 395 10.73 20.28 -3.69
CA ALA A 395 11.64 21.39 -4.00
C ALA A 395 12.03 21.43 -5.47
N ARG A 396 12.33 20.27 -6.04
CA ARG A 396 12.77 20.14 -7.43
C ARG A 396 11.63 20.26 -8.44
N SER A 397 10.52 19.54 -8.20
CA SER A 397 9.50 19.33 -9.24
C SER A 397 8.26 20.22 -9.08
N VAL A 398 8.06 20.83 -7.90
CA VAL A 398 6.94 21.74 -7.62
C VAL A 398 7.42 23.17 -7.51
N LEU A 399 8.51 23.40 -6.75
CA LEU A 399 9.04 24.74 -6.50
C LEU A 399 10.16 25.14 -7.45
N GLU A 400 10.65 24.22 -8.29
CA GLU A 400 11.73 24.42 -9.28
C GLU A 400 12.98 25.08 -8.67
N LEU A 401 13.27 24.78 -7.39
CA LEU A 401 14.41 25.35 -6.68
C LEU A 401 15.73 24.87 -7.29
N PRO A 402 16.78 25.71 -7.28
CA PRO A 402 18.11 25.35 -7.75
C PRO A 402 18.64 24.11 -7.02
N GLN A 403 19.14 23.14 -7.78
CA GLN A 403 19.83 22.00 -7.18
C GLN A 403 21.27 22.40 -6.88
N ASN A 404 21.71 22.20 -5.65
CA ASN A 404 23.14 22.15 -5.35
C ASN A 404 23.71 20.96 -6.10
N ARG A 405 24.30 21.18 -7.26
CA ARG A 405 25.18 20.21 -7.92
C ARG A 405 26.44 20.15 -7.03
N GLY A 406 26.38 19.38 -5.95
CA GLY A 406 27.60 18.99 -5.24
C GLY A 406 28.53 18.39 -6.30
N ASN A 407 29.74 18.89 -6.36
CA ASN A 407 30.81 18.31 -7.17
C ASN A 407 30.93 16.84 -6.78
N SER A 408 30.38 15.94 -7.61
CA SER A 408 30.61 14.49 -7.55
C SER A 408 31.86 14.17 -8.34
#